data_efe83053f0790b3de44c7421a7ea3446
#
_entry.id   efe83053f0790b3de44c7421a7ea3446
#
_cell.length_a   1.000
_cell.length_b   1.000
_cell.length_c   1.000
_cell.angle_alpha   90.00
_cell.angle_beta   90.00
_cell.angle_gamma   90.00
#
_symmetry.space_group_name_H-M   'P 1'
#
loop_
_entity.id
_entity.type
_entity.pdbx_description
1 polymer ?
#
loop_
_entity_poly.entity_id
_entity_poly.type
_entity_poly.pdbx_seq_one_letter_code
_entity_poly.pdbx_strand_id
1 'polypeptide(L)'
;AATSVTVNAAPTVAALTGATTVCEGSTTTMASATTGGTWSTSDATVATVDVNGVVTGVAAGTATITYTVTDANGCTGTATASVTVNTAATATITAGGATTFCDGGSVTLTASAGSSYAWSNGAQTQAITVTAGGSYYVTVTNASGCASTSAATSVTVSPNPTVNVLADGPTTFCQGGSVNLTASPITAG
;
A
#
# COMPACT_ATOMS: atom_id res chain seq x y z
N ALA A 1 48.56 -51.19 -20.90
CA ALA A 1 47.15 -51.02 -20.73
C ALA A 1 46.79 -49.60 -21.15
N ALA A 2 45.84 -49.42 -22.07
CA ALA A 2 45.29 -48.07 -22.42
C ALA A 2 44.16 -47.73 -21.41
N THR A 3 44.25 -46.57 -20.78
CA THR A 3 43.21 -46.06 -19.92
C THR A 3 42.35 -45.09 -20.76
N SER A 4 41.03 -45.35 -20.86
CA SER A 4 40.09 -44.44 -21.52
C SER A 4 39.57 -43.44 -20.53
N VAL A 5 39.48 -42.17 -20.96
CA VAL A 5 38.85 -41.08 -20.22
C VAL A 5 37.58 -40.67 -20.97
N THR A 6 36.44 -40.64 -20.25
CA THR A 6 35.17 -40.22 -20.81
C THR A 6 34.84 -38.82 -20.26
N VAL A 7 34.57 -37.88 -21.14
CA VAL A 7 34.10 -36.54 -20.79
C VAL A 7 32.59 -36.46 -21.09
N ASN A 8 31.79 -36.24 -20.06
CA ASN A 8 30.34 -36.10 -20.20
C ASN A 8 29.97 -34.61 -20.45
N ALA A 9 29.00 -34.37 -21.32
CA ALA A 9 28.47 -33.02 -21.55
C ALA A 9 27.57 -32.57 -20.40
N ALA A 10 27.68 -31.32 -20.01
CA ALA A 10 26.76 -30.73 -19.06
C ALA A 10 25.32 -30.61 -19.64
N PRO A 11 24.27 -30.78 -18.83
CA PRO A 11 22.90 -30.63 -19.27
C PRO A 11 22.62 -29.16 -19.69
N THR A 12 21.86 -29.00 -20.77
CA THR A 12 21.37 -27.68 -21.19
C THR A 12 20.14 -27.34 -20.38
N VAL A 13 20.13 -26.11 -19.80
CA VAL A 13 19.01 -25.58 -19.01
C VAL A 13 18.33 -24.46 -19.81
N ALA A 14 17.01 -24.56 -19.96
CA ALA A 14 16.22 -23.52 -20.63
C ALA A 14 16.28 -22.20 -19.83
N ALA A 15 16.25 -21.09 -20.54
CA ALA A 15 16.23 -19.75 -19.93
C ALA A 15 15.06 -19.61 -18.93
N LEU A 16 15.30 -18.87 -17.86
CA LEU A 16 14.28 -18.57 -16.87
C LEU A 16 13.27 -17.57 -17.42
N THR A 17 12.00 -17.78 -17.07
CA THR A 17 10.87 -16.90 -17.39
C THR A 17 10.22 -16.43 -16.09
N GLY A 18 9.54 -15.29 -16.12
CA GLY A 18 8.90 -14.68 -14.98
C GLY A 18 9.21 -13.18 -14.89
N ALA A 19 8.52 -12.46 -13.99
CA ALA A 19 8.80 -11.05 -13.77
C ALA A 19 10.14 -10.89 -13.04
N THR A 20 11.00 -10.02 -13.56
CA THR A 20 12.34 -9.73 -13.03
C THR A 20 12.37 -8.52 -12.08
N THR A 21 11.21 -7.97 -11.75
CA THR A 21 11.05 -6.90 -10.77
C THR A 21 9.98 -7.29 -9.77
N VAL A 22 10.24 -7.02 -8.49
CA VAL A 22 9.33 -7.30 -7.38
C VAL A 22 9.47 -6.20 -6.33
N CYS A 23 8.41 -5.92 -5.57
CA CYS A 23 8.50 -4.99 -4.44
C CYS A 23 8.90 -5.71 -3.15
N GLU A 24 9.53 -5.01 -2.22
CA GLU A 24 9.75 -5.52 -0.86
C GLU A 24 8.45 -6.08 -0.28
N GLY A 25 8.53 -7.28 0.32
CA GLY A 25 7.39 -7.99 0.89
C GLY A 25 6.47 -8.68 -0.13
N SER A 26 6.70 -8.52 -1.44
CA SER A 26 5.91 -9.14 -2.50
C SER A 26 6.63 -10.32 -3.13
N THR A 27 5.91 -11.09 -3.96
CA THR A 27 6.46 -12.29 -4.61
C THR A 27 6.30 -12.23 -6.13
N THR A 28 7.21 -12.92 -6.84
CA THR A 28 7.08 -13.27 -8.25
C THR A 28 7.48 -14.73 -8.44
N THR A 29 7.01 -15.40 -9.49
CA THR A 29 7.37 -16.78 -9.76
C THR A 29 8.27 -16.84 -10.98
N MET A 30 9.45 -17.46 -10.81
CA MET A 30 10.36 -17.81 -11.89
C MET A 30 10.12 -19.26 -12.29
N ALA A 31 10.23 -19.55 -13.59
CA ALA A 31 10.05 -20.89 -14.12
C ALA A 31 11.13 -21.23 -15.15
N SER A 32 11.42 -22.51 -15.29
CA SER A 32 12.24 -23.09 -16.37
C SER A 32 11.46 -24.20 -17.06
N ALA A 33 11.59 -24.30 -18.38
CA ALA A 33 11.04 -25.43 -19.14
C ALA A 33 11.82 -26.75 -18.85
N THR A 34 13.05 -26.67 -18.35
CA THR A 34 13.83 -27.84 -17.90
C THR A 34 13.40 -28.19 -16.47
N THR A 35 13.05 -29.46 -16.24
CA THR A 35 12.59 -29.97 -14.94
C THR A 35 13.71 -30.62 -14.13
N GLY A 36 13.48 -30.88 -12.84
CA GLY A 36 14.38 -31.65 -11.96
C GLY A 36 15.56 -30.85 -11.40
N GLY A 37 15.59 -29.55 -11.54
CA GLY A 37 16.63 -28.70 -10.96
C GLY A 37 16.28 -28.12 -9.59
N THR A 38 17.21 -27.38 -9.02
CA THR A 38 17.12 -26.71 -7.74
C THR A 38 17.33 -25.21 -7.89
N TRP A 39 16.62 -24.44 -7.09
CA TRP A 39 16.68 -22.98 -7.06
C TRP A 39 17.66 -22.48 -6.00
N SER A 40 18.35 -21.40 -6.30
CA SER A 40 19.20 -20.68 -5.35
C SER A 40 19.22 -19.18 -5.67
N THR A 41 19.59 -18.36 -4.69
CA THR A 41 19.78 -16.92 -4.82
C THR A 41 21.23 -16.56 -4.50
N SER A 42 21.75 -15.52 -5.14
CA SER A 42 23.07 -14.96 -4.84
C SER A 42 23.08 -14.17 -3.52
N ASP A 43 21.92 -13.63 -3.10
CA ASP A 43 21.81 -12.81 -1.89
C ASP A 43 20.39 -12.95 -1.29
N ALA A 44 20.29 -13.75 -0.22
CA ALA A 44 19.04 -13.96 0.50
C ALA A 44 18.59 -12.75 1.34
N THR A 45 19.47 -11.76 1.54
CA THR A 45 19.09 -10.50 2.22
C THR A 45 18.36 -9.55 1.28
N VAL A 46 18.50 -9.71 -0.03
CA VAL A 46 17.80 -8.97 -1.07
C VAL A 46 16.56 -9.72 -1.55
N ALA A 47 16.73 -10.99 -1.93
CA ALA A 47 15.62 -11.84 -2.38
C ALA A 47 15.86 -13.29 -2.00
N THR A 48 14.81 -13.98 -1.56
CA THR A 48 14.81 -15.43 -1.35
C THR A 48 14.09 -16.14 -2.49
N VAL A 49 14.37 -17.42 -2.70
CA VAL A 49 13.63 -18.27 -3.65
C VAL A 49 13.31 -19.61 -2.99
N ASP A 50 12.11 -20.12 -3.19
CA ASP A 50 11.69 -21.42 -2.69
C ASP A 50 11.90 -22.55 -3.73
N VAL A 51 11.55 -23.79 -3.33
CA VAL A 51 11.69 -24.98 -4.19
C VAL A 51 10.79 -24.96 -5.44
N ASN A 52 9.76 -24.11 -5.46
CA ASN A 52 8.83 -23.95 -6.57
C ASN A 52 9.21 -22.77 -7.49
N GLY A 53 10.32 -22.07 -7.21
CA GLY A 53 10.74 -20.88 -7.96
C GLY A 53 10.00 -19.61 -7.56
N VAL A 54 9.29 -19.59 -6.43
CA VAL A 54 8.67 -18.36 -5.89
C VAL A 54 9.76 -17.51 -5.25
N VAL A 55 9.98 -16.34 -5.85
CA VAL A 55 10.96 -15.35 -5.38
C VAL A 55 10.24 -14.33 -4.52
N THR A 56 10.73 -14.12 -3.30
CA THR A 56 10.22 -13.09 -2.37
C THR A 56 11.24 -11.96 -2.24
N GLY A 57 10.81 -10.71 -2.47
CA GLY A 57 11.62 -9.52 -2.24
C GLY A 57 11.75 -9.25 -0.73
N VAL A 58 12.99 -9.17 -0.23
CA VAL A 58 13.29 -8.95 1.20
C VAL A 58 13.70 -7.50 1.45
N ALA A 59 14.67 -7.01 0.70
CA ALA A 59 15.13 -5.62 0.77
C ALA A 59 15.50 -5.10 -0.62
N ALA A 60 15.43 -3.79 -0.81
CA ALA A 60 15.76 -3.16 -2.09
C ALA A 60 17.18 -3.50 -2.55
N GLY A 61 17.32 -3.88 -3.81
CA GLY A 61 18.59 -4.32 -4.39
C GLY A 61 18.38 -5.22 -5.59
N THR A 62 19.45 -5.93 -5.97
CA THR A 62 19.42 -6.87 -7.08
C THR A 62 20.03 -8.19 -6.64
N ALA A 63 19.34 -9.29 -6.87
CA ALA A 63 19.84 -10.66 -6.64
C ALA A 63 19.75 -11.47 -7.91
N THR A 64 20.72 -12.36 -8.11
CA THR A 64 20.70 -13.36 -9.19
C THR A 64 20.01 -14.62 -8.70
N ILE A 65 18.93 -15.00 -9.35
CA ILE A 65 18.26 -16.29 -9.14
C ILE A 65 18.86 -17.30 -10.10
N THR A 66 19.29 -18.44 -9.58
CA THR A 66 19.92 -19.52 -10.34
C THR A 66 19.10 -20.79 -10.23
N TYR A 67 18.86 -21.43 -11.36
CA TYR A 67 18.29 -22.78 -11.44
C TYR A 67 19.34 -23.75 -11.95
N THR A 68 19.67 -24.77 -11.15
CA THR A 68 20.72 -25.74 -11.43
C THR A 68 20.13 -27.12 -11.66
N VAL A 69 20.47 -27.73 -12.77
CA VAL A 69 20.12 -29.14 -13.11
C VAL A 69 21.39 -29.98 -13.07
N THR A 70 21.31 -31.12 -12.41
CA THR A 70 22.42 -32.11 -12.34
C THR A 70 21.96 -33.36 -13.05
N ASP A 71 22.75 -33.85 -13.99
CA ASP A 71 22.47 -35.11 -14.70
C ASP A 71 22.91 -36.35 -13.88
N ALA A 72 22.64 -37.55 -14.41
CA ALA A 72 22.98 -38.79 -13.76
C ALA A 72 24.51 -39.04 -13.65
N ASN A 73 25.35 -38.33 -14.41
CA ASN A 73 26.80 -38.41 -14.38
C ASN A 73 27.42 -37.38 -13.41
N GLY A 74 26.58 -36.54 -12.75
CA GLY A 74 27.00 -35.48 -11.84
C GLY A 74 27.42 -34.19 -12.55
N CYS A 75 27.22 -34.04 -13.88
CA CYS A 75 27.47 -32.81 -14.58
C CYS A 75 26.33 -31.82 -14.32
N THR A 76 26.65 -30.54 -14.10
CA THR A 76 25.69 -29.49 -13.80
C THR A 76 25.55 -28.50 -14.95
N GLY A 77 24.31 -28.10 -15.22
CA GLY A 77 23.96 -26.98 -16.08
C GLY A 77 23.15 -25.93 -15.28
N THR A 78 23.27 -24.69 -15.65
CA THR A 78 22.56 -23.59 -14.94
C THR A 78 21.89 -22.63 -15.90
N ALA A 79 20.77 -22.04 -15.44
CA ALA A 79 20.19 -20.83 -16.01
C ALA A 79 20.02 -19.79 -14.91
N THR A 80 20.23 -18.52 -15.25
CA THR A 80 20.18 -17.41 -14.29
C THR A 80 19.25 -16.30 -14.76
N ALA A 81 18.66 -15.58 -13.80
CA ALA A 81 17.93 -14.34 -14.04
C ALA A 81 18.27 -13.33 -12.93
N SER A 82 18.46 -12.08 -13.32
CA SER A 82 18.63 -10.96 -12.37
C SER A 82 17.26 -10.46 -11.95
N VAL A 83 16.98 -10.48 -10.65
CA VAL A 83 15.74 -9.95 -10.06
C VAL A 83 16.06 -8.69 -9.28
N THR A 84 15.35 -7.59 -9.60
CA THR A 84 15.43 -6.33 -8.88
C THR A 84 14.28 -6.23 -7.88
N VAL A 85 14.63 -6.01 -6.62
CA VAL A 85 13.68 -5.71 -5.54
C VAL A 85 13.59 -4.21 -5.38
N ASN A 86 12.42 -3.64 -5.56
CA ASN A 86 12.15 -2.22 -5.40
C ASN A 86 11.64 -1.93 -3.99
N THR A 87 12.03 -0.77 -3.44
CA THR A 87 11.55 -0.30 -2.13
C THR A 87 10.03 -0.21 -2.12
N ALA A 88 9.40 -0.67 -1.06
CA ALA A 88 7.97 -0.49 -0.83
C ALA A 88 7.61 1.00 -0.76
N ALA A 89 6.40 1.38 -1.19
CA ALA A 89 5.93 2.74 -0.98
C ALA A 89 5.69 3.00 0.52
N THR A 90 5.89 4.23 0.95
CA THR A 90 5.48 4.68 2.28
C THR A 90 4.12 5.37 2.16
N ALA A 91 3.09 4.85 2.84
CA ALA A 91 1.76 5.45 2.86
C ALA A 91 1.42 5.95 4.26
N THR A 92 1.32 7.27 4.41
CA THR A 92 0.88 7.95 5.65
C THR A 92 -0.12 9.04 5.31
N ILE A 93 -0.96 9.40 6.28
CA ILE A 93 -1.89 10.53 6.18
C ILE A 93 -1.51 11.54 7.25
N THR A 94 -1.39 12.81 6.84
CA THR A 94 -1.24 13.96 7.74
C THR A 94 -2.50 14.81 7.64
N ALA A 95 -3.15 15.05 8.77
CA ALA A 95 -4.29 15.96 8.84
C ALA A 95 -3.80 17.42 8.97
N GLY A 96 -4.32 18.32 8.15
CA GLY A 96 -4.01 19.75 8.15
C GLY A 96 -4.72 20.54 9.27
N GLY A 97 -5.48 19.86 10.13
CA GLY A 97 -6.21 20.45 11.24
C GLY A 97 -6.90 19.39 12.11
N ALA A 98 -7.81 19.81 12.97
CA ALA A 98 -8.60 18.90 13.80
C ALA A 98 -9.43 17.95 12.92
N THR A 99 -9.44 16.68 13.27
CA THR A 99 -10.26 15.65 12.60
C THR A 99 -11.67 15.53 13.23
N THR A 100 -11.98 16.37 14.21
CA THR A 100 -13.31 16.52 14.80
C THR A 100 -13.72 17.97 14.61
N PHE A 101 -14.86 18.22 13.96
CA PHE A 101 -15.39 19.56 13.70
C PHE A 101 -16.92 19.52 13.62
N CYS A 102 -17.55 20.69 13.68
CA CYS A 102 -19.00 20.81 13.54
C CYS A 102 -19.43 20.73 12.08
N ASP A 103 -20.70 20.41 11.86
CA ASP A 103 -21.33 20.38 10.53
C ASP A 103 -21.10 21.70 9.78
N GLY A 104 -20.74 21.60 8.50
CA GLY A 104 -20.26 22.72 7.67
C GLY A 104 -18.75 22.97 7.76
N GLY A 105 -18.02 22.33 8.67
CA GLY A 105 -16.55 22.36 8.74
C GLY A 105 -15.89 21.39 7.76
N SER A 106 -14.56 21.42 7.72
CA SER A 106 -13.75 20.54 6.89
C SER A 106 -12.36 20.35 7.44
N VAL A 107 -11.68 19.27 7.00
CA VAL A 107 -10.25 19.06 7.20
C VAL A 107 -9.61 18.59 5.91
N THR A 108 -8.40 19.06 5.64
CA THR A 108 -7.57 18.55 4.54
C THR A 108 -6.72 17.39 5.04
N LEU A 109 -6.81 16.24 4.37
CA LEU A 109 -5.95 15.07 4.59
C LEU A 109 -4.94 15.00 3.47
N THR A 110 -3.66 14.93 3.79
CA THR A 110 -2.56 14.89 2.84
C THR A 110 -1.81 13.57 2.96
N ALA A 111 -1.67 12.85 1.85
CA ALA A 111 -0.88 11.64 1.76
C ALA A 111 0.62 11.95 1.67
N SER A 112 1.47 11.03 2.11
CA SER A 112 2.91 11.03 1.82
C SER A 112 3.17 11.11 0.31
N ALA A 113 4.39 11.54 -0.08
CA ALA A 113 4.77 11.66 -1.50
C ALA A 113 4.69 10.31 -2.23
N GLY A 114 4.17 10.33 -3.45
CA GLY A 114 4.03 9.17 -4.33
C GLY A 114 3.77 9.60 -5.78
N SER A 115 3.74 8.65 -6.69
CA SER A 115 3.44 8.87 -8.11
C SER A 115 1.94 8.81 -8.41
N SER A 116 1.17 8.05 -7.61
CA SER A 116 -0.29 7.99 -7.71
C SER A 116 -0.93 7.67 -6.37
N TYR A 117 -2.22 7.99 -6.26
CA TYR A 117 -3.00 7.93 -5.04
C TYR A 117 -4.36 7.29 -5.31
N ALA A 118 -4.85 6.49 -4.37
CA ALA A 118 -6.21 5.96 -4.38
C ALA A 118 -6.77 6.03 -2.95
N TRP A 119 -7.65 6.99 -2.69
CA TRP A 119 -8.31 7.17 -1.39
C TRP A 119 -9.55 6.29 -1.26
N SER A 120 -9.92 5.97 -0.03
CA SER A 120 -11.13 5.21 0.30
C SER A 120 -12.43 5.85 -0.20
N ASN A 121 -12.45 7.15 -0.46
CA ASN A 121 -13.58 7.87 -1.05
C ASN A 121 -13.51 7.98 -2.59
N GLY A 122 -12.55 7.32 -3.25
CA GLY A 122 -12.37 7.30 -4.69
C GLY A 122 -11.53 8.44 -5.27
N ALA A 123 -11.06 9.38 -4.45
CA ALA A 123 -10.17 10.45 -4.90
C ALA A 123 -8.77 9.92 -5.28
N GLN A 124 -8.09 10.59 -6.22
CA GLN A 124 -6.78 10.18 -6.75
C GLN A 124 -5.71 11.29 -6.63
N THR A 125 -5.97 12.32 -5.82
CA THR A 125 -5.06 13.43 -5.58
C THR A 125 -4.22 13.18 -4.33
N GLN A 126 -3.06 13.83 -4.22
CA GLN A 126 -2.22 13.72 -3.02
C GLN A 126 -2.93 14.22 -1.76
N ALA A 127 -3.77 15.25 -1.87
CA ALA A 127 -4.55 15.79 -0.78
C ALA A 127 -6.04 15.81 -1.12
N ILE A 128 -6.87 15.57 -0.10
CA ILE A 128 -8.32 15.64 -0.18
C ILE A 128 -8.86 16.53 0.93
N THR A 129 -9.92 17.28 0.64
CA THR A 129 -10.67 18.00 1.66
C THR A 129 -11.93 17.20 1.97
N VAL A 130 -12.11 16.84 3.25
CA VAL A 130 -13.24 16.04 3.71
C VAL A 130 -14.14 16.87 4.61
N THR A 131 -15.46 16.75 4.38
CA THR A 131 -16.53 17.43 5.10
C THR A 131 -17.47 16.45 5.80
N ALA A 132 -17.33 15.16 5.53
CA ALA A 132 -18.16 14.10 6.11
C ALA A 132 -17.37 13.27 7.11
N GLY A 133 -18.05 12.82 8.17
CA GLY A 133 -17.49 11.86 9.11
C GLY A 133 -17.25 10.50 8.43
N GLY A 134 -16.15 9.82 8.84
CA GLY A 134 -15.80 8.53 8.26
C GLY A 134 -14.38 8.14 8.55
N SER A 135 -14.00 6.99 8.01
CA SER A 135 -12.65 6.43 8.09
C SER A 135 -11.97 6.55 6.71
N TYR A 136 -10.89 7.31 6.64
CA TYR A 136 -10.17 7.63 5.41
C TYR A 136 -8.80 6.94 5.41
N TYR A 137 -8.50 6.21 4.36
CA TYR A 137 -7.17 5.65 4.09
C TYR A 137 -6.80 5.89 2.63
N VAL A 138 -5.51 5.81 2.33
CA VAL A 138 -4.97 6.04 0.99
C VAL A 138 -3.98 4.94 0.63
N THR A 139 -4.09 4.43 -0.59
CA THR A 139 -3.04 3.64 -1.23
C THR A 139 -2.15 4.58 -2.03
N VAL A 140 -0.86 4.59 -1.69
CA VAL A 140 0.18 5.39 -2.37
C VAL A 140 1.03 4.44 -3.20
N THR A 141 1.24 4.76 -4.48
CA THR A 141 2.15 4.03 -5.36
C THR A 141 3.36 4.91 -5.66
N ASN A 142 4.55 4.35 -5.54
CA ASN A 142 5.80 5.06 -5.87
C ASN A 142 6.16 4.97 -7.37
N ALA A 143 7.28 5.59 -7.78
CA ALA A 143 7.73 5.60 -9.17
C ALA A 143 8.12 4.21 -9.72
N SER A 144 8.45 3.26 -8.84
CA SER A 144 8.77 1.87 -9.21
C SER A 144 7.52 0.98 -9.35
N GLY A 145 6.31 1.54 -9.16
CA GLY A 145 5.05 0.79 -9.22
C GLY A 145 4.72 0.03 -7.94
N CYS A 146 5.50 0.19 -6.86
CA CYS A 146 5.22 -0.43 -5.58
C CYS A 146 4.17 0.38 -4.82
N ALA A 147 3.14 -0.29 -4.30
CA ALA A 147 2.02 0.33 -3.60
C ALA A 147 2.02 -0.07 -2.11
N SER A 148 1.56 0.85 -1.27
CA SER A 148 1.29 0.62 0.15
C SER A 148 0.02 1.35 0.57
N THR A 149 -0.65 0.84 1.60
CA THR A 149 -1.89 1.44 2.13
C THR A 149 -1.63 1.97 3.54
N SER A 150 -2.08 3.20 3.81
CA SER A 150 -1.92 3.85 5.11
C SER A 150 -2.82 3.21 6.17
N ALA A 151 -2.48 3.45 7.43
CA ALA A 151 -3.46 3.36 8.51
C ALA A 151 -4.64 4.32 8.23
N ALA A 152 -5.82 3.95 8.74
CA ALA A 152 -7.01 4.77 8.58
C ALA A 152 -7.00 5.98 9.53
N THR A 153 -7.42 7.14 9.04
CA THR A 153 -7.65 8.35 9.80
C THR A 153 -9.15 8.53 10.01
N SER A 154 -9.60 8.60 11.25
CA SER A 154 -11.01 8.83 11.59
C SER A 154 -11.31 10.32 11.60
N VAL A 155 -12.38 10.71 10.91
CA VAL A 155 -12.96 12.09 10.92
C VAL A 155 -14.33 12.03 11.57
N THR A 156 -14.57 12.90 12.51
CA THR A 156 -15.86 13.03 13.24
C THR A 156 -16.49 14.37 12.95
N VAL A 157 -17.75 14.34 12.54
CA VAL A 157 -18.56 15.56 12.36
C VAL A 157 -19.63 15.59 13.43
N SER A 158 -19.62 16.63 14.24
CA SER A 158 -20.62 16.86 15.28
C SER A 158 -21.72 17.79 14.75
N PRO A 159 -23.00 17.55 15.07
CA PRO A 159 -24.08 18.44 14.67
C PRO A 159 -23.88 19.83 15.32
N ASN A 160 -24.28 20.86 14.60
CA ASN A 160 -24.29 22.20 15.14
C ASN A 160 -25.35 22.33 16.24
N PRO A 161 -25.07 23.06 17.35
CA PRO A 161 -26.06 23.29 18.37
C PRO A 161 -27.22 24.13 17.81
N THR A 162 -28.44 23.71 18.10
CA THR A 162 -29.63 24.45 17.77
C THR A 162 -30.07 25.26 18.98
N VAL A 163 -30.57 26.51 18.74
CA VAL A 163 -31.09 27.37 19.78
C VAL A 163 -32.56 27.61 19.49
N ASN A 164 -33.40 27.39 20.49
CA ASN A 164 -34.81 27.80 20.40
C ASN A 164 -35.02 29.10 21.18
N VAL A 165 -35.69 30.07 20.57
CA VAL A 165 -36.02 31.32 21.21
C VAL A 165 -37.53 31.29 21.52
N LEU A 166 -37.86 31.42 22.81
CA LEU A 166 -39.23 31.48 23.31
C LEU A 166 -39.54 32.89 23.79
N ALA A 167 -40.68 33.40 23.41
CA ALA A 167 -41.25 34.64 23.96
C ALA A 167 -42.16 34.30 25.15
N ASP A 168 -42.09 35.03 26.22
CA ASP A 168 -42.94 34.87 27.42
C ASP A 168 -44.32 35.53 27.30
N GLY A 169 -44.59 36.17 26.14
CA GLY A 169 -45.86 36.82 25.85
C GLY A 169 -46.04 37.18 24.38
N PRO A 170 -47.06 37.95 24.02
CA PRO A 170 -47.30 38.38 22.65
C PRO A 170 -46.12 39.17 22.10
N THR A 171 -45.68 38.83 20.88
CA THR A 171 -44.58 39.53 20.18
C THR A 171 -45.01 40.81 19.50
N THR A 172 -46.31 41.14 19.62
CA THR A 172 -46.91 42.43 19.17
C THR A 172 -47.52 43.12 20.37
N PHE A 173 -47.04 44.31 20.70
CA PHE A 173 -47.47 45.05 21.87
C PHE A 173 -47.50 46.62 21.56
N CYS A 174 -48.26 47.39 22.34
CA CYS A 174 -48.33 48.85 22.19
C CYS A 174 -47.04 49.50 22.67
N GLN A 175 -46.83 50.77 22.31
CA GLN A 175 -45.71 51.61 22.76
C GLN A 175 -45.62 51.61 24.29
N GLY A 176 -44.46 51.27 24.83
CA GLY A 176 -44.17 51.10 26.27
C GLY A 176 -44.38 49.68 26.81
N GLY A 177 -44.88 48.73 25.99
CA GLY A 177 -44.89 47.29 26.33
C GLY A 177 -43.55 46.65 26.12
N SER A 178 -43.39 45.43 26.64
CA SER A 178 -42.20 44.62 26.47
C SER A 178 -42.55 43.14 26.46
N VAL A 179 -41.68 42.32 25.85
CA VAL A 179 -41.72 40.87 25.89
C VAL A 179 -40.30 40.36 26.16
N ASN A 180 -40.15 39.37 27.01
CA ASN A 180 -38.87 38.73 27.23
C ASN A 180 -38.70 37.59 26.20
N LEU A 181 -37.52 37.55 25.58
CA LEU A 181 -37.10 36.48 24.74
C LEU A 181 -36.07 35.64 25.48
N THR A 182 -36.38 34.37 25.72
CA THR A 182 -35.48 33.44 26.39
C THR A 182 -34.92 32.49 25.35
N ALA A 183 -33.57 32.46 25.22
CA ALA A 183 -32.89 31.47 24.43
C ALA A 183 -32.67 30.20 25.30
N SER A 184 -33.23 29.10 24.86
CA SER A 184 -33.00 27.79 25.52
C SER A 184 -32.02 26.97 24.65
N PRO A 185 -30.85 26.63 25.16
CA PRO A 185 -29.97 25.68 24.44
C PRO A 185 -30.68 24.33 24.37
N ILE A 186 -30.83 23.80 23.15
CA ILE A 186 -31.24 22.42 22.96
C ILE A 186 -29.97 21.60 23.11
N THR A 187 -29.86 20.81 24.19
CA THR A 187 -28.81 19.82 24.32
C THR A 187 -28.94 18.82 23.17
N ALA A 188 -27.92 18.75 22.30
CA ALA A 188 -27.83 17.67 21.34
C ALA A 188 -27.78 16.33 22.11
N GLY A 189 -28.71 15.43 21.81
CA GLY A 189 -28.74 14.05 22.33
C GLY A 189 -27.66 13.19 21.68
#